data_1826ae117a447fc6ddb1d6fe2b8f96ef
#
_entry.id   1826ae117a447fc6ddb1d6fe2b8f96ef
#
_cell.length_a   1.000
_cell.length_b   1.000
_cell.length_c   1.000
_cell.angle_alpha   90.00
_cell.angle_beta   90.00
_cell.angle_gamma   90.00
#
_symmetry.space_group_name_H-M   'P 1'
#
loop_
_entity.id
_entity.type
_entity.pdbx_description
1 polymer ?
#
loop_
_entity_poly.entity_id
_entity_poly.type
_entity_poly.pdbx_seq_one_letter_code
_entity_poly.pdbx_strand_id
1 'polypeptide(L)'
;MKKLDIVGFGPGSREGMTIAASLAIESCDVIVGFTTYVEIIKSFFPQKEYIATGMGAEVERTREALELANQDKHVCLVCSGDSQVYGMAGLAYELSVDYPEVEITTIPGVTAALSGSAILGSAAGNDLCTISLSDYHTSWENIEEKLKCCAKCDFVIALYNPRSKKRPDGLKRACVALMEVVEDSRICGVVTNIGRVGEKSQIMSIEELQNYEADMYTTVFIGNSKSVLVNGKMVTPRGYKLG
;
A
#
# COMPACT_ATOMS: atom_id res chain seq x y z
N MET A 1 -26.70 13.19 -7.30
CA MET A 1 -26.61 11.77 -6.86
C MET A 1 -25.71 11.75 -5.64
N LYS A 2 -26.22 11.32 -4.47
CA LYS A 2 -25.46 11.24 -3.24
C LYS A 2 -24.55 10.00 -3.27
N LYS A 3 -23.37 10.13 -3.84
CA LYS A 3 -22.49 8.97 -4.09
C LYS A 3 -21.03 9.26 -3.73
N LEU A 4 -20.41 8.34 -2.98
CA LEU A 4 -18.99 8.33 -2.66
C LEU A 4 -18.35 7.04 -3.17
N ASP A 5 -17.47 7.14 -4.14
CA ASP A 5 -16.60 6.04 -4.58
C ASP A 5 -15.25 6.15 -3.88
N ILE A 6 -14.86 5.12 -3.14
CA ILE A 6 -13.53 5.04 -2.51
C ILE A 6 -12.62 4.26 -3.44
N VAL A 7 -11.73 4.96 -4.11
CA VAL A 7 -11.03 4.43 -5.28
C VAL A 7 -9.57 4.16 -4.99
N GLY A 8 -9.15 2.89 -5.08
CA GLY A 8 -7.75 2.52 -5.18
C GLY A 8 -7.25 2.73 -6.61
N PHE A 9 -6.41 3.73 -6.85
CA PHE A 9 -5.94 4.03 -8.20
C PHE A 9 -4.68 3.25 -8.62
N GLY A 10 -4.27 2.26 -7.83
CA GLY A 10 -3.10 1.43 -8.14
C GLY A 10 -1.77 2.10 -7.81
N PRO A 11 -0.66 1.63 -8.43
CA PRO A 11 0.70 2.00 -8.02
C PRO A 11 1.07 3.46 -8.34
N GLY A 12 0.43 4.09 -9.32
CA GLY A 12 0.69 5.48 -9.64
C GLY A 12 0.93 5.77 -11.13
N SER A 13 0.83 4.78 -12.01
CA SER A 13 0.76 4.98 -13.45
C SER A 13 -0.67 4.76 -13.95
N ARG A 14 -1.02 5.31 -15.12
CA ARG A 14 -2.34 5.10 -15.72
C ARG A 14 -2.54 3.65 -16.14
N GLU A 15 -1.50 3.00 -16.63
CA GLU A 15 -1.50 1.59 -17.06
C GLU A 15 -1.68 0.64 -15.87
N GLY A 16 -1.24 1.03 -14.68
CA GLY A 16 -1.41 0.26 -13.44
C GLY A 16 -2.78 0.44 -12.77
N MET A 17 -3.62 1.33 -13.29
CA MET A 17 -4.96 1.58 -12.79
C MET A 17 -5.94 0.51 -13.31
N THR A 18 -6.85 0.04 -12.47
CA THR A 18 -7.94 -0.81 -12.96
C THR A 18 -8.90 -0.01 -13.84
N ILE A 19 -9.54 -0.67 -14.81
CA ILE A 19 -10.57 -0.03 -15.65
C ILE A 19 -11.68 0.53 -14.76
N ALA A 20 -12.09 -0.21 -13.72
CA ALA A 20 -13.12 0.25 -12.79
C ALA A 20 -12.70 1.55 -12.06
N ALA A 21 -11.45 1.66 -11.62
CA ALA A 21 -10.94 2.88 -11.00
C ALA A 21 -10.92 4.07 -11.98
N SER A 22 -10.48 3.84 -13.23
CA SER A 22 -10.48 4.88 -14.27
C SER A 22 -11.89 5.38 -14.55
N LEU A 23 -12.85 4.48 -14.75
CA LEU A 23 -14.24 4.84 -15.04
C LEU A 23 -14.90 5.58 -13.87
N ALA A 24 -14.64 5.20 -12.62
CA ALA A 24 -15.15 5.91 -11.45
C ALA A 24 -14.61 7.34 -11.40
N ILE A 25 -13.30 7.52 -11.58
CA ILE A 25 -12.66 8.84 -11.60
C ILE A 25 -13.19 9.68 -12.79
N GLU A 26 -13.38 9.07 -13.95
CA GLU A 26 -13.94 9.76 -15.13
C GLU A 26 -15.37 10.22 -14.91
N SER A 27 -16.18 9.49 -14.16
CA SER A 27 -17.61 9.78 -13.95
C SER A 27 -17.90 10.71 -12.76
N CYS A 28 -16.97 10.88 -11.81
CA CYS A 28 -17.21 11.71 -10.63
C CYS A 28 -17.16 13.22 -10.93
N ASP A 29 -17.80 14.02 -10.06
CA ASP A 29 -17.77 15.48 -10.13
C ASP A 29 -16.50 16.03 -9.45
N VAL A 30 -16.13 15.46 -8.28
CA VAL A 30 -15.04 15.94 -7.42
C VAL A 30 -14.15 14.79 -6.98
N ILE A 31 -12.85 15.03 -6.98
CA ILE A 31 -11.84 14.11 -6.47
C ILE A 31 -11.25 14.68 -5.18
N VAL A 32 -11.35 13.90 -4.10
CA VAL A 32 -10.79 14.21 -2.78
C VAL A 32 -9.63 13.27 -2.49
N GLY A 33 -8.51 13.79 -1.99
CA GLY A 33 -7.36 12.91 -1.71
C GLY A 33 -6.22 13.59 -0.95
N PHE A 34 -5.22 12.78 -0.61
CA PHE A 34 -3.94 13.29 -0.11
C PHE A 34 -3.20 14.05 -1.22
N THR A 35 -2.60 15.19 -0.89
CA THR A 35 -1.97 16.13 -1.84
C THR A 35 -1.11 15.42 -2.90
N THR A 36 -0.19 14.54 -2.49
CA THR A 36 0.68 13.81 -3.42
C THR A 36 -0.11 12.90 -4.37
N TYR A 37 -1.20 12.29 -3.90
CA TYR A 37 -2.04 11.41 -4.72
C TYR A 37 -2.90 12.19 -5.70
N VAL A 38 -3.41 13.34 -5.26
CA VAL A 38 -4.14 14.27 -6.13
C VAL A 38 -3.24 14.76 -7.28
N GLU A 39 -2.00 15.12 -7.02
CA GLU A 39 -1.07 15.54 -8.07
C GLU A 39 -0.81 14.44 -9.12
N ILE A 40 -0.73 13.17 -8.70
CA ILE A 40 -0.60 12.03 -9.62
C ILE A 40 -1.85 11.92 -10.50
N ILE A 41 -3.04 11.90 -9.88
CA ILE A 41 -4.32 11.72 -10.59
C ILE A 41 -4.61 12.90 -11.51
N LYS A 42 -4.28 14.11 -11.11
CA LYS A 42 -4.46 15.34 -11.89
C LYS A 42 -3.70 15.29 -13.23
N SER A 43 -2.57 14.61 -13.28
CA SER A 43 -1.84 14.43 -14.54
C SER A 43 -2.60 13.57 -15.56
N PHE A 44 -3.50 12.68 -15.09
CA PHE A 44 -4.30 11.78 -15.94
C PHE A 44 -5.70 12.32 -16.25
N PHE A 45 -6.27 13.13 -15.33
CA PHE A 45 -7.64 13.66 -15.44
C PHE A 45 -7.68 15.18 -15.18
N PRO A 46 -7.00 16.01 -15.98
CA PRO A 46 -6.76 17.43 -15.69
C PRO A 46 -8.04 18.29 -15.64
N GLN A 47 -9.18 17.79 -16.12
CA GLN A 47 -10.45 18.54 -16.20
C GLN A 47 -11.34 18.39 -14.97
N LYS A 48 -10.90 17.64 -13.93
CA LYS A 48 -11.70 17.40 -12.73
C LYS A 48 -11.53 18.49 -11.69
N GLU A 49 -12.52 18.64 -10.80
CA GLU A 49 -12.39 19.41 -9.56
C GLU A 49 -11.63 18.60 -8.53
N TYR A 50 -10.71 19.24 -7.80
CA TYR A 50 -9.84 18.58 -6.84
C TYR A 50 -9.85 19.25 -5.47
N ILE A 51 -9.94 18.44 -4.43
CA ILE A 51 -9.74 18.84 -3.04
C ILE A 51 -8.59 18.01 -2.47
N ALA A 52 -7.54 18.69 -2.07
CA ALA A 52 -6.31 18.07 -1.58
C ALA A 52 -6.05 18.47 -0.12
N THR A 53 -5.78 17.49 0.73
CA THR A 53 -5.42 17.72 2.13
C THR A 53 -4.06 17.11 2.46
N GLY A 54 -3.43 17.60 3.52
CA GLY A 54 -2.11 17.15 3.96
C GLY A 54 -2.12 15.79 4.67
N MET A 55 -0.92 15.38 5.10
CA MET A 55 -0.71 14.20 5.93
C MET A 55 -1.33 14.41 7.33
N GLY A 56 -1.98 13.36 7.86
CA GLY A 56 -2.62 13.38 9.18
C GLY A 56 -4.05 13.94 9.17
N ALA A 57 -4.59 14.32 8.00
CA ALA A 57 -5.94 14.84 7.84
C ALA A 57 -6.91 13.76 7.29
N GLU A 58 -6.69 12.49 7.61
CA GLU A 58 -7.48 11.36 7.07
C GLU A 58 -8.95 11.48 7.44
N VAL A 59 -9.27 11.75 8.70
CA VAL A 59 -10.64 11.90 9.20
C VAL A 59 -11.32 13.13 8.57
N GLU A 60 -10.64 14.27 8.55
CA GLU A 60 -11.13 15.52 7.96
C GLU A 60 -11.43 15.33 6.45
N ARG A 61 -10.48 14.78 5.71
CA ARG A 61 -10.60 14.47 4.28
C ARG A 61 -11.79 13.57 3.98
N THR A 62 -11.95 12.51 4.77
CA THR A 62 -13.05 11.54 4.58
C THR A 62 -14.40 12.17 4.90
N ARG A 63 -14.46 12.98 5.96
CA ARG A 63 -15.68 13.71 6.32
C ARG A 63 -16.06 14.72 5.24
N GLU A 64 -15.11 15.48 4.71
CA GLU A 64 -15.32 16.41 3.60
C GLU A 64 -15.86 15.70 2.35
N ALA A 65 -15.32 14.53 2.02
CA ALA A 65 -15.81 13.73 0.90
C ALA A 65 -17.26 13.26 1.10
N LEU A 66 -17.63 12.83 2.32
CA LEU A 66 -19.00 12.46 2.68
C LEU A 66 -19.96 13.65 2.66
N GLU A 67 -19.54 14.82 3.18
CA GLU A 67 -20.34 16.04 3.14
C GLU A 67 -20.65 16.49 1.73
N LEU A 68 -19.65 16.48 0.85
CA LEU A 68 -19.86 16.79 -0.59
C LEU A 68 -20.80 15.80 -1.25
N ALA A 69 -20.63 14.50 -1.00
CA ALA A 69 -21.54 13.48 -1.54
C ALA A 69 -22.97 13.68 -1.03
N ASN A 70 -23.16 14.07 0.23
CA ASN A 70 -24.47 14.36 0.81
C ASN A 70 -25.14 15.60 0.19
N GLN A 71 -24.38 16.49 -0.47
CA GLN A 71 -24.85 17.63 -1.26
C GLN A 71 -25.14 17.29 -2.74
N ASP A 72 -25.55 16.06 -3.01
CA ASP A 72 -25.88 15.54 -4.35
C ASP A 72 -24.73 15.50 -5.37
N LYS A 73 -23.48 15.52 -4.92
CA LYS A 73 -22.31 15.29 -5.78
C LYS A 73 -21.93 13.81 -5.84
N HIS A 74 -21.37 13.40 -6.98
CA HIS A 74 -20.63 12.15 -7.09
C HIS A 74 -19.15 12.41 -6.78
N VAL A 75 -18.66 11.88 -5.67
CA VAL A 75 -17.32 12.14 -5.14
C VAL A 75 -16.44 10.90 -5.26
N CYS A 76 -15.19 11.06 -5.69
CA CYS A 76 -14.15 10.03 -5.57
C CYS A 76 -13.17 10.38 -4.44
N LEU A 77 -13.07 9.52 -3.43
CA LEU A 77 -12.01 9.56 -2.42
C LEU A 77 -10.86 8.64 -2.89
N VAL A 78 -9.75 9.23 -3.34
CA VAL A 78 -8.67 8.47 -3.98
C VAL A 78 -7.58 8.02 -3.01
N CYS A 79 -7.19 6.75 -3.14
CA CYS A 79 -6.12 6.09 -2.38
C CYS A 79 -5.07 5.54 -3.35
N SER A 80 -3.78 5.69 -3.02
CA SER A 80 -2.72 4.98 -3.75
C SER A 80 -2.77 3.49 -3.42
N GLY A 81 -2.47 2.64 -4.40
CA GLY A 81 -2.60 1.20 -4.27
C GLY A 81 -4.08 0.79 -4.23
N ASP A 82 -4.45 0.06 -3.19
CA ASP A 82 -5.81 -0.39 -2.93
C ASP A 82 -6.52 0.50 -1.89
N SER A 83 -7.82 0.66 -2.02
CA SER A 83 -8.61 1.50 -1.12
C SER A 83 -8.83 0.90 0.27
N GLN A 84 -8.62 -0.41 0.45
CA GLN A 84 -8.79 -1.14 1.71
C GLN A 84 -7.45 -1.43 2.40
N VAL A 85 -6.41 -1.81 1.63
CA VAL A 85 -5.09 -2.17 2.17
C VAL A 85 -4.36 -0.91 2.65
N TYR A 86 -4.51 -0.60 3.94
CA TYR A 86 -4.05 0.65 4.58
C TYR A 86 -4.57 1.92 3.89
N GLY A 87 -5.72 1.80 3.22
CA GLY A 87 -6.43 2.87 2.55
C GLY A 87 -7.53 3.49 3.41
N MET A 88 -8.44 4.23 2.76
CA MET A 88 -9.45 5.03 3.43
C MET A 88 -10.82 4.35 3.55
N ALA A 89 -11.01 3.15 2.94
CA ALA A 89 -12.32 2.52 2.85
C ALA A 89 -12.93 2.23 4.24
N GLY A 90 -12.15 1.64 5.15
CA GLY A 90 -12.63 1.36 6.52
C GLY A 90 -13.11 2.63 7.21
N LEU A 91 -12.30 3.69 7.21
CA LEU A 91 -12.65 4.98 7.83
C LEU A 91 -13.89 5.62 7.19
N ALA A 92 -14.04 5.49 5.87
CA ALA A 92 -15.20 6.04 5.18
C ALA A 92 -16.50 5.34 5.61
N TYR A 93 -16.47 4.01 5.74
CA TYR A 93 -17.62 3.25 6.28
C TYR A 93 -17.91 3.59 7.75
N GLU A 94 -16.88 3.75 8.60
CA GLU A 94 -17.07 4.14 9.99
C GLU A 94 -17.75 5.52 10.11
N LEU A 95 -17.34 6.49 9.30
CA LEU A 95 -17.92 7.84 9.32
C LEU A 95 -19.28 7.93 8.61
N SER A 96 -19.61 6.98 7.74
CA SER A 96 -20.84 7.02 6.93
C SER A 96 -22.12 6.89 7.75
N VAL A 97 -22.05 6.43 8.99
CA VAL A 97 -23.20 6.34 9.88
C VAL A 97 -23.90 7.69 10.07
N ASP A 98 -23.16 8.79 9.94
CA ASP A 98 -23.67 10.15 10.02
C ASP A 98 -24.30 10.62 8.68
N TYR A 99 -24.17 9.83 7.60
CA TYR A 99 -24.58 10.17 6.22
C TYR A 99 -25.39 9.04 5.56
N PRO A 100 -26.53 8.62 6.13
CA PRO A 100 -27.25 7.38 5.74
C PRO A 100 -27.81 7.39 4.31
N GLU A 101 -27.90 8.57 3.68
CA GLU A 101 -28.40 8.68 2.30
C GLU A 101 -27.27 8.64 1.24
N VAL A 102 -26.00 8.62 1.67
CA VAL A 102 -24.87 8.54 0.74
C VAL A 102 -24.60 7.09 0.37
N GLU A 103 -24.73 6.78 -0.91
CA GLU A 103 -24.33 5.48 -1.45
C GLU A 103 -22.79 5.41 -1.50
N ILE A 104 -22.20 4.39 -0.86
CA ILE A 104 -20.76 4.18 -0.80
C ILE A 104 -20.38 2.95 -1.61
N THR A 105 -19.41 3.11 -2.51
CA THR A 105 -18.82 2.00 -3.28
C THR A 105 -17.31 1.94 -3.05
N THR A 106 -16.79 0.76 -2.73
CA THR A 106 -15.35 0.52 -2.66
C THR A 106 -14.84 -0.04 -3.98
N ILE A 107 -13.93 0.67 -4.61
CA ILE A 107 -13.33 0.27 -5.89
C ILE A 107 -11.88 -0.15 -5.64
N PRO A 108 -11.54 -1.44 -5.87
CA PRO A 108 -10.22 -1.95 -5.59
C PRO A 108 -9.17 -1.43 -6.58
N GLY A 109 -7.96 -1.29 -6.11
CA GLY A 109 -6.77 -1.00 -6.91
C GLY A 109 -5.68 -2.06 -6.71
N VAL A 110 -4.63 -2.00 -7.54
CA VAL A 110 -3.48 -2.90 -7.37
C VAL A 110 -2.60 -2.39 -6.24
N THR A 111 -2.62 -3.11 -5.12
CA THR A 111 -1.84 -2.74 -3.93
C THR A 111 -0.33 -2.86 -4.16
N ALA A 112 0.46 -2.09 -3.44
CA ALA A 112 1.93 -2.10 -3.51
C ALA A 112 2.55 -3.48 -3.27
N ALA A 113 1.92 -4.34 -2.47
CA ALA A 113 2.37 -5.71 -2.24
C ALA A 113 2.41 -6.53 -3.55
N LEU A 114 1.42 -6.37 -4.43
CA LEU A 114 1.37 -7.09 -5.70
C LEU A 114 2.20 -6.38 -6.78
N SER A 115 2.08 -5.07 -6.90
CA SER A 115 2.83 -4.27 -7.89
C SER A 115 4.34 -4.36 -7.66
N GLY A 116 4.78 -4.22 -6.41
CA GLY A 116 6.20 -4.30 -6.05
C GLY A 116 6.75 -5.72 -6.20
N SER A 117 5.97 -6.75 -5.85
CA SER A 117 6.35 -8.15 -6.09
C SER A 117 6.60 -8.43 -7.57
N ALA A 118 5.79 -7.87 -8.47
CA ALA A 118 5.94 -8.01 -9.92
C ALA A 118 7.24 -7.37 -10.43
N ILE A 119 7.64 -6.23 -9.89
CA ILE A 119 8.91 -5.56 -10.23
C ILE A 119 10.11 -6.40 -9.79
N LEU A 120 10.05 -6.99 -8.59
CA LEU A 120 11.08 -7.88 -8.07
C LEU A 120 11.15 -9.21 -8.83
N GLY A 121 10.05 -9.64 -9.45
CA GLY A 121 9.94 -10.89 -10.19
C GLY A 121 8.66 -11.65 -9.82
N SER A 122 8.70 -12.46 -8.78
CA SER A 122 7.55 -13.18 -8.21
C SER A 122 7.77 -13.41 -6.71
N ALA A 123 8.01 -12.32 -5.99
CA ALA A 123 8.27 -12.40 -4.55
C ALA A 123 7.06 -12.95 -3.78
N ALA A 124 5.83 -12.60 -4.20
CA ALA A 124 4.57 -13.05 -3.61
C ALA A 124 4.03 -14.36 -4.24
N GLY A 125 4.90 -15.24 -4.69
CA GLY A 125 4.50 -16.47 -5.40
C GLY A 125 3.84 -17.56 -4.54
N ASN A 126 3.83 -17.40 -3.22
CA ASN A 126 3.20 -18.29 -2.23
C ASN A 126 2.38 -17.49 -1.23
N ASP A 127 2.16 -18.03 -0.01
CA ASP A 127 1.39 -17.35 1.02
C ASP A 127 2.00 -15.98 1.36
N LEU A 128 1.18 -14.95 1.29
CA LEU A 128 1.58 -13.56 1.47
C LEU A 128 0.78 -12.92 2.61
N CYS A 129 1.47 -12.22 3.49
CA CYS A 129 0.84 -11.30 4.43
C CYS A 129 1.34 -9.87 4.25
N THR A 130 0.53 -8.90 4.66
CA THR A 130 0.90 -7.48 4.68
C THR A 130 0.97 -6.99 6.11
N ILE A 131 2.02 -6.26 6.47
CA ILE A 131 2.20 -5.67 7.80
C ILE A 131 2.61 -4.22 7.64
N SER A 132 1.89 -3.31 8.31
CA SER A 132 2.31 -1.92 8.41
C SER A 132 3.23 -1.72 9.62
N LEU A 133 4.37 -1.07 9.41
CA LEU A 133 5.29 -0.66 10.47
C LEU A 133 4.86 0.66 11.15
N SER A 134 3.65 1.14 10.87
CA SER A 134 3.09 2.31 11.54
C SER A 134 2.54 1.95 12.90
N ASP A 135 3.14 2.51 13.96
CA ASP A 135 2.71 2.39 15.36
C ASP A 135 1.69 3.46 15.77
N TYR A 136 1.05 4.11 14.79
CA TYR A 136 0.09 5.18 15.07
C TYR A 136 -1.20 4.68 15.73
N HIS A 137 -1.68 3.50 15.33
CA HIS A 137 -2.92 2.87 15.83
C HIS A 137 -2.69 1.54 16.56
N THR A 138 -1.43 1.11 16.71
CA THR A 138 -1.07 -0.15 17.38
C THR A 138 0.29 -0.01 18.04
N SER A 139 0.55 -0.79 19.11
CA SER A 139 1.86 -0.75 19.76
C SER A 139 2.93 -1.42 18.91
N TRP A 140 4.18 -1.05 19.14
CA TRP A 140 5.30 -1.67 18.44
C TRP A 140 5.47 -3.14 18.82
N GLU A 141 5.19 -3.52 20.06
CA GLU A 141 5.21 -4.91 20.55
C GLU A 141 4.26 -5.78 19.72
N ASN A 142 3.05 -5.29 19.41
CA ASN A 142 2.09 -5.98 18.55
C ASN A 142 2.61 -6.13 17.12
N ILE A 143 3.33 -5.13 16.60
CA ILE A 143 3.95 -5.21 15.27
C ILE A 143 5.03 -6.29 15.26
N GLU A 144 5.91 -6.30 16.25
CA GLU A 144 6.98 -7.32 16.40
C GLU A 144 6.40 -8.73 16.51
N GLU A 145 5.37 -8.91 17.31
CA GLU A 145 4.69 -10.22 17.45
C GLU A 145 4.14 -10.70 16.10
N LYS A 146 3.44 -9.84 15.36
CA LYS A 146 2.94 -10.17 14.01
C LYS A 146 4.07 -10.54 13.06
N LEU A 147 5.17 -9.78 13.05
CA LEU A 147 6.34 -10.06 12.21
C LEU A 147 6.90 -11.45 12.51
N LYS A 148 7.15 -11.76 13.78
CA LYS A 148 7.70 -13.04 14.23
C LYS A 148 6.74 -14.21 13.94
N CYS A 149 5.44 -14.04 14.19
CA CYS A 149 4.45 -15.06 13.92
C CYS A 149 4.34 -15.37 12.42
N CYS A 150 4.24 -14.35 11.56
CA CYS A 150 4.17 -14.55 10.12
C CYS A 150 5.45 -15.20 9.56
N ALA A 151 6.62 -14.79 10.05
CA ALA A 151 7.89 -15.38 9.64
C ALA A 151 8.04 -16.85 10.07
N LYS A 152 7.62 -17.19 11.31
CA LYS A 152 7.61 -18.59 11.81
C LYS A 152 6.62 -19.48 11.02
N CYS A 153 5.52 -18.92 10.53
CA CYS A 153 4.57 -19.62 9.67
C CYS A 153 4.99 -19.64 8.19
N ASP A 154 6.19 -19.18 7.89
CA ASP A 154 6.82 -19.18 6.56
C ASP A 154 6.05 -18.37 5.50
N PHE A 155 5.37 -17.29 5.91
CA PHE A 155 4.78 -16.34 4.97
C PHE A 155 5.86 -15.47 4.30
N VAL A 156 5.60 -15.09 3.05
CA VAL A 156 6.21 -13.88 2.49
C VAL A 156 5.56 -12.67 3.14
N ILE A 157 6.35 -11.70 3.58
CA ILE A 157 5.83 -10.52 4.29
C ILE A 157 6.07 -9.27 3.45
N ALA A 158 5.00 -8.55 3.09
CA ALA A 158 5.11 -7.23 2.50
C ALA A 158 4.95 -6.15 3.59
N LEU A 159 6.01 -5.38 3.84
CA LEU A 159 6.04 -4.32 4.83
C LEU A 159 5.67 -2.98 4.22
N TYR A 160 4.67 -2.33 4.82
CA TYR A 160 4.22 -0.99 4.49
C TYR A 160 4.69 0.02 5.54
N ASN A 161 4.82 1.28 5.15
CA ASN A 161 5.22 2.37 6.02
C ASN A 161 6.56 2.11 6.76
N PRO A 162 7.63 1.67 6.06
CA PRO A 162 8.88 1.23 6.68
C PRO A 162 9.59 2.36 7.42
N ARG A 163 9.33 3.62 7.06
CA ARG A 163 9.92 4.80 7.69
C ARG A 163 8.98 6.00 7.63
N SER A 164 9.04 6.84 8.65
CA SER A 164 8.49 8.19 8.65
C SER A 164 9.42 9.15 9.38
N LYS A 165 9.17 10.46 9.29
CA LYS A 165 9.96 11.47 10.04
C LYS A 165 9.95 11.22 11.55
N LYS A 166 8.82 10.72 12.09
CA LYS A 166 8.68 10.40 13.53
C LYS A 166 9.20 8.99 13.89
N ARG A 167 9.46 8.14 12.90
CA ARG A 167 9.87 6.73 13.04
C ARG A 167 10.97 6.40 12.03
N PRO A 168 12.18 6.95 12.23
CA PRO A 168 13.28 6.77 11.27
C PRO A 168 13.87 5.35 11.30
N ASP A 169 13.69 4.61 12.39
CA ASP A 169 14.28 3.30 12.69
C ASP A 169 13.31 2.11 12.54
N GLY A 170 12.08 2.35 12.06
CA GLY A 170 11.04 1.31 11.98
C GLY A 170 11.49 0.06 11.20
N LEU A 171 12.11 0.24 10.03
CA LEU A 171 12.62 -0.89 9.24
C LEU A 171 13.74 -1.65 9.96
N LYS A 172 14.70 -0.94 10.56
CA LYS A 172 15.80 -1.56 11.33
C LYS A 172 15.27 -2.41 12.47
N ARG A 173 14.31 -1.88 13.25
CA ARG A 173 13.66 -2.61 14.35
C ARG A 173 12.93 -3.85 13.84
N ALA A 174 12.23 -3.75 12.71
CA ALA A 174 11.56 -4.90 12.09
C ALA A 174 12.56 -5.99 11.68
N CYS A 175 13.70 -5.61 11.07
CA CYS A 175 14.73 -6.57 10.69
C CYS A 175 15.35 -7.25 11.94
N VAL A 176 15.66 -6.51 12.99
CA VAL A 176 16.18 -7.07 14.24
C VAL A 176 15.20 -8.09 14.83
N ALA A 177 13.91 -7.76 14.89
CA ALA A 177 12.88 -8.67 15.38
C ALA A 177 12.75 -9.94 14.52
N LEU A 178 12.85 -9.80 13.20
CA LEU A 178 12.77 -10.92 12.26
C LEU A 178 13.99 -11.84 12.36
N MET A 179 15.22 -11.31 12.51
CA MET A 179 16.45 -12.08 12.65
C MET A 179 16.49 -12.93 13.92
N GLU A 180 15.60 -12.73 14.88
CA GLU A 180 15.43 -13.67 16.00
C GLU A 180 14.79 -15.01 15.58
N VAL A 181 14.14 -15.06 14.40
CA VAL A 181 13.33 -16.21 13.97
C VAL A 181 13.60 -16.68 12.54
N VAL A 182 14.38 -15.93 11.76
CA VAL A 182 14.84 -16.30 10.43
C VAL A 182 16.35 -16.11 10.32
N GLU A 183 16.97 -16.75 9.33
CA GLU A 183 18.41 -16.62 9.06
C GLU A 183 18.77 -15.22 8.52
N ASP A 184 19.98 -14.73 8.85
CA ASP A 184 20.49 -13.41 8.43
C ASP A 184 20.64 -13.29 6.89
N SER A 185 20.76 -14.43 6.19
CA SER A 185 20.83 -14.53 4.73
C SER A 185 19.46 -14.49 4.07
N ARG A 186 18.34 -14.41 4.82
CA ARG A 186 16.98 -14.38 4.27
C ARG A 186 16.88 -13.32 3.18
N ILE A 187 16.45 -13.77 1.98
CA ILE A 187 16.31 -12.89 0.83
C ILE A 187 15.18 -11.88 1.02
N CYS A 188 15.48 -10.64 0.77
CA CYS A 188 14.58 -9.51 0.87
C CYS A 188 14.62 -8.68 -0.40
N GLY A 189 13.53 -7.97 -0.69
CA GLY A 189 13.44 -7.02 -1.78
C GLY A 189 12.87 -5.69 -1.32
N VAL A 190 13.33 -4.62 -1.92
CA VAL A 190 12.77 -3.27 -1.71
C VAL A 190 12.36 -2.68 -3.05
N VAL A 191 11.23 -2.00 -3.07
CA VAL A 191 10.77 -1.25 -4.25
C VAL A 191 10.29 0.11 -3.79
N THR A 192 10.83 1.16 -4.40
CA THR A 192 10.49 2.56 -4.10
C THR A 192 9.83 3.19 -5.32
N ASN A 193 8.85 4.06 -5.11
CA ASN A 193 8.11 4.78 -6.16
C ASN A 193 7.48 3.86 -7.22
N ILE A 194 6.84 2.78 -6.79
CA ILE A 194 6.19 1.80 -7.66
C ILE A 194 5.25 2.50 -8.65
N GLY A 195 5.44 2.29 -9.95
CA GLY A 195 4.65 2.89 -11.03
C GLY A 195 4.80 4.42 -11.17
N ARG A 196 5.85 5.02 -10.60
CA ARG A 196 6.08 6.47 -10.59
C ARG A 196 7.46 6.82 -11.10
N VAL A 197 7.67 8.10 -11.40
CA VAL A 197 9.01 8.60 -11.74
C VAL A 197 9.98 8.30 -10.60
N GLY A 198 11.14 7.74 -10.97
CA GLY A 198 12.17 7.33 -10.01
C GLY A 198 11.90 5.97 -9.35
N GLU A 199 11.11 5.09 -9.99
CA GLU A 199 10.98 3.70 -9.59
C GLU A 199 12.34 3.02 -9.49
N LYS A 200 12.62 2.37 -8.37
CA LYS A 200 13.85 1.58 -8.16
C LYS A 200 13.52 0.32 -7.38
N SER A 201 14.28 -0.72 -7.63
CA SER A 201 14.22 -1.96 -6.87
C SER A 201 15.61 -2.48 -6.55
N GLN A 202 15.73 -3.16 -5.42
CA GLN A 202 16.95 -3.83 -5.00
C GLN A 202 16.60 -5.12 -4.26
N ILE A 203 17.44 -6.14 -4.42
CA ILE A 203 17.34 -7.41 -3.69
C ILE A 203 18.60 -7.53 -2.82
N MET A 204 18.43 -7.96 -1.57
CA MET A 204 19.50 -8.01 -0.56
C MET A 204 19.15 -9.04 0.51
N SER A 205 20.06 -9.33 1.43
CA SER A 205 19.78 -10.10 2.64
C SER A 205 19.05 -9.26 3.69
N ILE A 206 18.44 -9.91 4.69
CA ILE A 206 17.83 -9.17 5.82
C ILE A 206 18.88 -8.46 6.65
N GLU A 207 20.11 -9.01 6.74
CA GLU A 207 21.26 -8.37 7.40
C GLU A 207 21.62 -7.04 6.72
N GLU A 208 21.63 -6.99 5.39
CA GLU A 208 21.86 -5.75 4.63
C GLU A 208 20.67 -4.79 4.74
N LEU A 209 19.45 -5.32 4.73
CA LEU A 209 18.20 -4.56 4.78
C LEU A 209 18.05 -3.72 6.05
N GLN A 210 18.57 -4.19 7.19
CA GLN A 210 18.52 -3.43 8.46
C GLN A 210 19.20 -2.06 8.36
N ASN A 211 20.14 -1.88 7.43
CA ASN A 211 20.85 -0.64 7.19
C ASN A 211 20.33 0.15 5.97
N TYR A 212 19.27 -0.36 5.31
CA TYR A 212 18.70 0.31 4.15
C TYR A 212 17.90 1.55 4.54
N GLU A 213 18.17 2.67 3.87
CA GLU A 213 17.44 3.92 4.08
C GLU A 213 16.14 3.95 3.26
N ALA A 214 15.09 3.36 3.80
CA ALA A 214 13.76 3.44 3.22
C ALA A 214 13.16 4.85 3.34
N ASP A 215 12.17 5.15 2.51
CA ASP A 215 11.30 6.31 2.64
C ASP A 215 9.82 5.87 2.76
N MET A 216 8.90 6.82 2.80
CA MET A 216 7.47 6.53 2.90
C MET A 216 6.85 5.96 1.61
N TYR A 217 7.58 5.98 0.50
CA TYR A 217 7.16 5.43 -0.80
C TYR A 217 7.79 4.07 -1.09
N THR A 218 8.46 3.50 -0.10
CA THR A 218 9.12 2.20 -0.17
C THR A 218 8.21 1.10 0.36
N THR A 219 8.10 0.01 -0.39
CA THR A 219 7.51 -1.26 0.05
C THR A 219 8.63 -2.29 0.15
N VAL A 220 8.68 -3.02 1.26
CA VAL A 220 9.72 -4.01 1.54
C VAL A 220 9.11 -5.41 1.54
N PHE A 221 9.84 -6.36 0.99
CA PHE A 221 9.45 -7.77 0.91
C PHE A 221 10.46 -8.63 1.65
N ILE A 222 10.00 -9.39 2.64
CA ILE A 222 10.77 -10.41 3.31
C ILE A 222 10.35 -11.74 2.70
N GLY A 223 11.28 -12.46 2.10
CA GLY A 223 11.02 -13.77 1.52
C GLY A 223 10.72 -14.82 2.59
N ASN A 224 10.14 -15.96 2.18
CA ASN A 224 10.01 -17.13 3.04
C ASN A 224 11.23 -18.07 2.89
N SER A 225 11.21 -19.24 3.54
CA SER A 225 12.33 -20.21 3.52
C SER A 225 12.67 -20.73 2.11
N LYS A 226 11.74 -20.59 1.14
CA LYS A 226 11.90 -21.07 -0.24
C LYS A 226 12.22 -19.95 -1.23
N SER A 227 12.21 -18.70 -0.78
CA SER A 227 12.51 -17.58 -1.67
C SER A 227 13.95 -17.62 -2.15
N VAL A 228 14.15 -17.45 -3.45
CA VAL A 228 15.46 -17.59 -4.12
C VAL A 228 15.66 -16.47 -5.14
N LEU A 229 16.93 -16.25 -5.50
CA LEU A 229 17.31 -15.39 -6.60
C LEU A 229 17.39 -16.23 -7.90
N VAL A 230 16.55 -15.91 -8.88
CA VAL A 230 16.55 -16.56 -10.20
C VAL A 230 16.75 -15.49 -11.27
N ASN A 231 17.85 -15.57 -12.02
CA ASN A 231 18.17 -14.60 -13.08
C ASN A 231 18.07 -13.13 -12.62
N GLY A 232 18.55 -12.82 -11.39
CA GLY A 232 18.50 -11.48 -10.82
C GLY A 232 17.12 -11.04 -10.30
N LYS A 233 16.15 -11.95 -10.22
CA LYS A 233 14.80 -11.72 -9.73
C LYS A 233 14.54 -12.49 -8.43
N MET A 234 13.81 -11.89 -7.51
CA MET A 234 13.31 -12.55 -6.30
C MET A 234 12.09 -13.40 -6.64
N VAL A 235 12.19 -14.70 -6.42
CA VAL A 235 11.13 -15.66 -6.70
C VAL A 235 10.83 -16.50 -5.47
N THR A 236 9.56 -16.63 -5.12
CA THR A 236 9.09 -17.58 -4.11
C THR A 236 8.37 -18.74 -4.80
N PRO A 237 9.03 -19.92 -4.94
CA PRO A 237 8.46 -21.06 -5.65
C PRO A 237 7.26 -21.66 -4.92
N ARG A 238 6.29 -22.14 -5.67
CA ARG A 238 5.12 -22.89 -5.14
C ARG A 238 5.43 -24.38 -4.89
N GLY A 239 6.63 -24.85 -5.27
CA GLY A 239 7.05 -26.24 -5.04
C GLY A 239 6.63 -27.23 -6.14
N TYR A 240 6.41 -26.75 -7.37
CA TYR A 240 6.21 -27.66 -8.51
C TYR A 240 7.44 -28.55 -8.73
N LYS A 241 7.21 -29.83 -9.03
CA LYS A 241 8.28 -30.73 -9.49
C LYS A 241 8.63 -30.33 -10.93
N LEU A 242 9.77 -29.72 -11.10
CA LEU A 242 10.35 -29.41 -12.40
C LEU A 242 11.10 -30.66 -12.82
N GLY A 243 10.54 -31.46 -13.71
CA GLY A 243 10.96 -32.78 -14.19
C GLY A 243 12.43 -33.09 -14.25
#